data_62e872265b91d99b5209755feca0d9c3
#
_entry.id   62e872265b91d99b5209755feca0d9c3
#
_cell.length_a   1.000
_cell.length_b   1.000
_cell.length_c   1.000
_cell.angle_alpha   90.00
_cell.angle_beta   90.00
_cell.angle_gamma   90.00
#
_symmetry.space_group_name_H-M   'P 1'
#
loop_
_entity.id
_entity.type
_entity.pdbx_description
1 polymer ?
#
loop_
_entity_poly.entity_id
_entity_poly.type
_entity_poly.pdbx_seq_one_letter_code
_entity_poly.pdbx_strand_id
1 'polypeptide(L)'
;YYFDSKEGLYLKVLEAAYRKVRLFEASLHLDDLEPVTALETLVRATFDYHNANEDFIRLVMIENIHHAEYLAQSSVIQQQNLTAIDTIERLLERGVASGVFRDGLNAVELHWKISALCFFNVSNRGTFSRIFKQDLASPQSLQSLREGVVEMIVRHVEQR
;
A
#
# COMPACT_ATOMS: atom_id res chain seq x y z
N TYR A 1 35.35 1.52 -2.18
CA TYR A 1 34.07 1.56 -1.45
C TYR A 1 32.94 1.63 -2.48
N TYR A 2 31.97 0.75 -2.39
CA TYR A 2 30.87 0.64 -3.37
C TYR A 2 29.79 1.72 -3.18
N PHE A 3 29.76 2.36 -2.00
CA PHE A 3 28.84 3.46 -1.66
C PHE A 3 29.64 4.59 -1.02
N ASP A 4 29.41 5.82 -1.48
CA ASP A 4 30.20 7.00 -1.07
C ASP A 4 29.97 7.38 0.42
N SER A 5 28.86 6.95 1.03
CA SER A 5 28.54 7.22 2.43
C SER A 5 27.51 6.22 2.98
N LYS A 6 27.29 6.23 4.30
CA LYS A 6 26.24 5.47 4.98
C LYS A 6 24.85 5.91 4.52
N GLU A 7 24.67 7.20 4.35
CA GLU A 7 23.43 7.81 3.85
C GLU A 7 23.15 7.37 2.40
N GLY A 8 24.18 7.34 1.56
CA GLY A 8 24.07 6.85 0.18
C GLY A 8 23.67 5.38 0.11
N LEU A 9 24.22 4.54 0.98
CA LEU A 9 23.79 3.14 1.11
C LEU A 9 22.32 3.04 1.55
N TYR A 10 21.94 3.79 2.57
CA TYR A 10 20.56 3.79 3.08
C TYR A 10 19.57 4.20 1.98
N LEU A 11 19.87 5.27 1.23
CA LEU A 11 19.04 5.72 0.12
C LEU A 11 18.87 4.63 -0.96
N LYS A 12 19.93 3.89 -1.29
CA LYS A 12 19.86 2.77 -2.25
C LYS A 12 19.00 1.61 -1.73
N VAL A 13 19.08 1.31 -0.45
CA VAL A 13 18.20 0.30 0.17
C VAL A 13 16.74 0.74 0.11
N LEU A 14 16.47 2.00 0.40
CA LEU A 14 15.12 2.57 0.35
C LEU A 14 14.57 2.54 -1.09
N GLU A 15 15.35 2.97 -2.09
CA GLU A 15 14.98 2.91 -3.52
C GLU A 15 14.68 1.47 -3.97
N ALA A 16 15.51 0.50 -3.56
CA ALA A 16 15.30 -0.90 -3.89
C ALA A 16 14.02 -1.46 -3.26
N ALA A 17 13.73 -1.08 -2.01
CA ALA A 17 12.51 -1.50 -1.31
C ALA A 17 11.24 -0.97 -2.00
N TYR A 18 11.21 0.32 -2.36
CA TYR A 18 10.08 0.90 -3.10
C TYR A 18 9.93 0.31 -4.50
N ARG A 19 11.04 0.09 -5.22
CA ARG A 19 11.01 -0.58 -6.53
C ARG A 19 10.36 -1.96 -6.44
N LYS A 20 10.71 -2.74 -5.42
CA LYS A 20 10.16 -4.09 -5.22
C LYS A 20 8.64 -4.05 -5.04
N VAL A 21 8.11 -3.11 -4.26
CA VAL A 21 6.66 -2.89 -4.10
C VAL A 21 6.01 -2.57 -5.44
N ARG A 22 6.57 -1.62 -6.20
CA ARG A 22 6.00 -1.20 -7.49
C ARG A 22 6.02 -2.32 -8.53
N LEU A 23 7.08 -3.12 -8.58
CA LEU A 23 7.14 -4.31 -9.46
C LEU A 23 6.09 -5.35 -9.06
N PHE A 24 5.89 -5.57 -7.77
CA PHE A 24 4.83 -6.45 -7.28
C PHE A 24 3.45 -5.94 -7.70
N GLU A 25 3.13 -4.67 -7.48
CA GLU A 25 1.85 -4.09 -7.89
C GLU A 25 1.63 -4.17 -9.40
N ALA A 26 2.65 -3.90 -10.21
CA ALA A 26 2.56 -4.03 -11.67
C ALA A 26 2.25 -5.47 -12.09
N SER A 27 2.72 -6.48 -11.35
CA SER A 27 2.44 -7.89 -11.64
C SER A 27 0.99 -8.31 -11.41
N LEU A 28 0.17 -7.47 -10.78
CA LEU A 28 -1.24 -7.76 -10.54
C LEU A 28 -2.12 -7.60 -11.80
N HIS A 29 -1.61 -6.94 -12.84
CA HIS A 29 -2.32 -6.73 -14.10
C HIS A 29 -3.75 -6.20 -13.93
N LEU A 30 -3.90 -5.15 -13.08
CA LEU A 30 -5.21 -4.63 -12.69
C LEU A 30 -6.05 -4.10 -13.86
N ASP A 31 -5.39 -3.67 -14.95
CA ASP A 31 -6.07 -3.17 -16.15
C ASP A 31 -6.85 -4.27 -16.90
N ASP A 32 -6.50 -5.55 -16.68
CA ASP A 32 -7.16 -6.71 -17.29
C ASP A 32 -8.39 -7.21 -16.52
N LEU A 33 -8.63 -6.64 -15.33
CA LEU A 33 -9.71 -7.05 -14.42
C LEU A 33 -10.88 -6.06 -14.44
N GLU A 34 -12.09 -6.56 -14.18
CA GLU A 34 -13.24 -5.72 -13.92
C GLU A 34 -12.97 -4.78 -12.72
N PRO A 35 -13.48 -3.53 -12.72
CA PRO A 35 -13.07 -2.51 -11.74
C PRO A 35 -13.19 -2.92 -10.28
N VAL A 36 -14.30 -3.56 -9.87
CA VAL A 36 -14.47 -4.03 -8.48
C VAL A 36 -13.45 -5.12 -8.15
N THR A 37 -13.29 -6.11 -9.03
CA THR A 37 -12.32 -7.18 -8.87
C THR A 37 -10.87 -6.66 -8.84
N ALA A 38 -10.56 -5.67 -9.67
CA ALA A 38 -9.24 -5.02 -9.68
C ALA A 38 -8.96 -4.32 -8.34
N LEU A 39 -9.92 -3.59 -7.80
CA LEU A 39 -9.79 -2.92 -6.51
C LEU A 39 -9.62 -3.93 -5.36
N GLU A 40 -10.45 -4.96 -5.31
CA GLU A 40 -10.33 -6.03 -4.32
C GLU A 40 -8.96 -6.72 -4.39
N THR A 41 -8.49 -7.00 -5.61
CA THR A 41 -7.17 -7.61 -5.85
C THR A 41 -6.06 -6.71 -5.34
N LEU A 42 -6.10 -5.40 -5.63
CA LEU A 42 -5.13 -4.44 -5.14
C LEU A 42 -5.09 -4.39 -3.61
N VAL A 43 -6.25 -4.32 -2.97
CA VAL A 43 -6.32 -4.23 -1.50
C VAL A 43 -5.80 -5.50 -0.84
N ARG A 44 -6.23 -6.69 -1.29
CA ARG A 44 -5.76 -7.98 -0.76
C ARG A 44 -4.25 -8.13 -0.96
N ALA A 45 -3.77 -7.83 -2.16
CA ALA A 45 -2.35 -7.91 -2.48
C ALA A 45 -1.50 -6.95 -1.65
N THR A 46 -1.96 -5.72 -1.42
CA THR A 46 -1.27 -4.74 -0.56
C THR A 46 -1.22 -5.23 0.89
N PHE A 47 -2.33 -5.73 1.41
CA PHE A 47 -2.38 -6.30 2.76
C PHE A 47 -1.40 -7.47 2.92
N ASP A 48 -1.44 -8.42 1.99
CA ASP A 48 -0.58 -9.61 2.02
C ASP A 48 0.89 -9.25 1.82
N TYR A 49 1.21 -8.30 0.93
CA TYR A 49 2.57 -7.82 0.71
C TYR A 49 3.16 -7.19 1.98
N HIS A 50 2.41 -6.32 2.66
CA HIS A 50 2.86 -5.70 3.91
C HIS A 50 3.11 -6.75 4.99
N ASN A 51 2.25 -7.76 5.13
CA ASN A 51 2.45 -8.85 6.07
C ASN A 51 3.68 -9.71 5.75
N ALA A 52 3.98 -9.94 4.48
CA ALA A 52 5.12 -10.73 4.04
C ALA A 52 6.44 -9.95 4.03
N ASN A 53 6.42 -8.62 4.10
CA ASN A 53 7.58 -7.75 3.98
C ASN A 53 7.66 -6.74 5.13
N GLU A 54 7.73 -7.23 6.37
CA GLU A 54 7.81 -6.38 7.57
C GLU A 54 9.00 -5.42 7.57
N ASP A 55 10.11 -5.79 6.92
CA ASP A 55 11.28 -4.92 6.80
C ASP A 55 11.00 -3.68 5.97
N PHE A 56 10.15 -3.77 4.94
CA PHE A 56 9.67 -2.61 4.20
C PHE A 56 8.87 -1.68 5.12
N ILE A 57 7.97 -2.24 5.93
CA ILE A 57 7.17 -1.45 6.90
C ILE A 57 8.09 -0.74 7.90
N ARG A 58 9.13 -1.42 8.40
CA ARG A 58 10.11 -0.82 9.31
C ARG A 58 10.88 0.32 8.67
N LEU A 59 11.31 0.18 7.40
CA LEU A 59 11.96 1.26 6.66
C LEU A 59 11.05 2.49 6.54
N VAL A 60 9.79 2.30 6.20
CA VAL A 60 8.82 3.40 6.11
C VAL A 60 8.58 4.05 7.48
N MET A 61 8.52 3.26 8.56
CA MET A 61 8.41 3.79 9.93
C MET A 61 9.62 4.66 10.28
N ILE A 62 10.84 4.22 9.94
CA ILE A 62 12.08 5.00 10.16
C ILE A 62 12.01 6.31 9.39
N GLU A 63 11.63 6.30 8.12
CA GLU A 63 11.45 7.52 7.32
C GLU A 63 10.45 8.49 7.96
N ASN A 64 9.32 7.99 8.48
CA ASN A 64 8.34 8.83 9.15
C ASN A 64 8.89 9.45 10.46
N ILE A 65 9.71 8.72 11.21
CA ILE A 65 10.39 9.26 12.41
C ILE A 65 11.35 10.39 12.02
N HIS A 66 12.03 10.28 10.89
CA HIS A 66 12.97 11.25 10.34
C HIS A 66 12.34 12.24 9.34
N HIS A 67 11.01 12.41 9.38
CA HIS A 67 10.28 13.38 8.53
C HIS A 67 10.50 13.19 7.03
N ALA A 68 10.78 11.98 6.58
CA ALA A 68 11.03 11.60 5.18
C ALA A 68 12.23 12.34 4.53
N GLU A 69 13.24 12.70 5.31
CA GLU A 69 14.41 13.46 4.83
C GLU A 69 15.18 12.73 3.72
N TYR A 70 15.34 11.41 3.82
CA TYR A 70 16.04 10.62 2.81
C TYR A 70 15.16 10.36 1.59
N LEU A 71 13.88 10.06 1.80
CA LEU A 71 12.92 9.84 0.72
C LEU A 71 12.77 11.10 -0.15
N ALA A 72 12.80 12.29 0.45
CA ALA A 72 12.74 13.56 -0.26
C ALA A 72 13.92 13.78 -1.23
N GLN A 73 15.04 13.07 -1.05
CA GLN A 73 16.21 13.15 -1.91
C GLN A 73 16.14 12.24 -3.14
N SER A 74 15.16 11.33 -3.22
CA SER A 74 15.04 10.36 -4.31
C SER A 74 13.96 10.74 -5.31
N SER A 75 14.37 11.27 -6.46
CA SER A 75 13.48 11.44 -7.62
C SER A 75 12.97 10.11 -8.18
N VAL A 76 13.74 9.03 -8.00
CA VAL A 76 13.36 7.67 -8.44
C VAL A 76 12.13 7.18 -7.67
N ILE A 77 12.11 7.32 -6.34
CA ILE A 77 10.97 6.92 -5.51
C ILE A 77 9.76 7.78 -5.86
N GLN A 78 9.92 9.09 -6.02
CA GLN A 78 8.82 9.98 -6.40
C GLN A 78 8.19 9.55 -7.73
N GLN A 79 9.00 9.32 -8.76
CA GLN A 79 8.52 8.91 -10.09
C GLN A 79 7.80 7.55 -10.04
N GLN A 80 8.33 6.58 -9.32
CA GLN A 80 7.71 5.27 -9.18
C GLN A 80 6.34 5.34 -8.49
N ASN A 81 6.18 6.23 -7.50
CA ASN A 81 4.91 6.40 -6.81
C ASN A 81 3.87 7.13 -7.68
N LEU A 82 4.27 8.05 -8.55
CA LEU A 82 3.37 8.66 -9.52
C LEU A 82 2.77 7.59 -10.45
N THR A 83 3.56 6.66 -10.94
CA THR A 83 3.08 5.54 -11.78
C THR A 83 2.02 4.67 -11.05
N ALA A 84 2.18 4.46 -9.74
CA ALA A 84 1.18 3.74 -8.95
C ALA A 84 -0.14 4.51 -8.84
N ILE A 85 -0.07 5.84 -8.70
CA ILE A 85 -1.27 6.69 -8.68
C ILE A 85 -1.97 6.67 -10.03
N ASP A 86 -1.24 6.77 -11.16
CA ASP A 86 -1.81 6.67 -12.50
C ASP A 86 -2.60 5.37 -12.71
N THR A 87 -2.11 4.26 -12.15
CA THR A 87 -2.82 2.97 -12.21
C THR A 87 -4.15 3.01 -11.46
N ILE A 88 -4.17 3.63 -10.28
CA ILE A 88 -5.40 3.80 -9.50
C ILE A 88 -6.37 4.78 -10.20
N GLU A 89 -5.88 5.86 -10.81
CA GLU A 89 -6.71 6.78 -11.59
C GLU A 89 -7.43 6.06 -12.72
N ARG A 90 -6.71 5.28 -13.54
CA ARG A 90 -7.33 4.48 -14.60
C ARG A 90 -8.36 3.49 -14.07
N LEU A 91 -8.08 2.85 -12.93
CA LEU A 91 -9.04 1.96 -12.28
C LEU A 91 -10.32 2.70 -11.87
N LEU A 92 -10.19 3.88 -11.25
CA LEU A 92 -11.33 4.70 -10.85
C LEU A 92 -12.14 5.19 -12.08
N GLU A 93 -11.47 5.66 -13.12
CA GLU A 93 -12.12 6.08 -14.37
C GLU A 93 -12.95 4.96 -15.01
N ARG A 94 -12.39 3.73 -15.08
CA ARG A 94 -13.12 2.56 -15.59
C ARG A 94 -14.32 2.20 -14.72
N GLY A 95 -14.19 2.29 -13.39
CA GLY A 95 -15.27 2.01 -12.46
C GLY A 95 -16.41 3.01 -12.54
N VAL A 96 -16.10 4.30 -12.70
CA VAL A 96 -17.08 5.37 -12.92
C VAL A 96 -17.77 5.20 -14.28
N ALA A 97 -16.99 4.94 -15.34
CA ALA A 97 -17.54 4.76 -16.69
C ALA A 97 -18.49 3.55 -16.79
N SER A 98 -18.23 2.49 -16.02
CA SER A 98 -19.12 1.31 -15.93
C SER A 98 -20.27 1.46 -14.94
N GLY A 99 -20.31 2.56 -14.18
CA GLY A 99 -21.37 2.84 -13.20
C GLY A 99 -21.26 2.07 -11.89
N VAL A 100 -20.14 1.38 -11.65
CA VAL A 100 -19.94 0.62 -10.39
C VAL A 100 -19.28 1.46 -9.30
N PHE A 101 -18.51 2.51 -9.66
CA PHE A 101 -17.93 3.47 -8.72
C PHE A 101 -18.63 4.82 -8.81
N ARG A 102 -18.69 5.49 -7.67
CA ARG A 102 -19.23 6.86 -7.59
C ARG A 102 -18.25 7.88 -8.15
N ASP A 103 -18.77 9.01 -8.59
CA ASP A 103 -17.96 10.15 -9.03
C ASP A 103 -17.18 10.80 -7.87
N GLY A 104 -16.20 11.62 -8.24
CA GLY A 104 -15.47 12.49 -7.32
C GLY A 104 -14.46 11.78 -6.42
N LEU A 105 -14.03 10.56 -6.80
CA LEU A 105 -12.97 9.83 -6.11
C LEU A 105 -11.59 10.39 -6.51
N ASN A 106 -10.70 10.53 -5.53
CA ASN A 106 -9.32 10.95 -5.73
C ASN A 106 -8.38 9.75 -5.55
N ALA A 107 -7.53 9.49 -6.54
CA ALA A 107 -6.63 8.34 -6.54
C ALA A 107 -5.59 8.39 -5.41
N VAL A 108 -5.04 9.58 -5.10
CA VAL A 108 -4.07 9.75 -4.01
C VAL A 108 -4.73 9.48 -2.67
N GLU A 109 -5.94 9.99 -2.45
CA GLU A 109 -6.69 9.73 -1.21
C GLU A 109 -7.08 8.25 -1.07
N LEU A 110 -7.47 7.59 -2.16
CA LEU A 110 -7.77 6.16 -2.13
C LEU A 110 -6.52 5.34 -1.82
N HIS A 111 -5.41 5.65 -2.48
CA HIS A 111 -4.12 5.02 -2.18
C HIS A 111 -3.71 5.21 -0.71
N TRP A 112 -3.89 6.43 -0.19
CA TRP A 112 -3.61 6.74 1.21
C TRP A 112 -4.47 5.90 2.17
N LYS A 113 -5.77 5.76 1.90
CA LYS A 113 -6.70 4.95 2.72
C LYS A 113 -6.32 3.47 2.71
N ILE A 114 -6.03 2.91 1.52
CA ILE A 114 -5.58 1.52 1.38
C ILE A 114 -4.27 1.32 2.16
N SER A 115 -3.31 2.19 1.94
CA SER A 115 -2.00 2.13 2.60
C SER A 115 -2.13 2.24 4.11
N ALA A 116 -2.93 3.18 4.62
CA ALA A 116 -3.12 3.39 6.05
C ALA A 116 -3.66 2.13 6.74
N LEU A 117 -4.69 1.51 6.18
CA LEU A 117 -5.30 0.31 6.75
C LEU A 117 -4.37 -0.91 6.69
N CYS A 118 -3.71 -1.12 5.55
CA CYS A 118 -2.79 -2.25 5.38
C CYS A 118 -1.48 -2.07 6.17
N PHE A 119 -0.96 -0.84 6.24
CA PHE A 119 0.26 -0.52 6.97
C PHE A 119 0.08 -0.64 8.48
N PHE A 120 -1.00 -0.06 9.03
CA PHE A 120 -1.29 -0.09 10.45
C PHE A 120 -1.39 -1.52 10.99
N ASN A 121 -1.98 -2.43 10.21
CA ASN A 121 -2.06 -3.85 10.55
C ASN A 121 -0.69 -4.47 10.89
N VAL A 122 0.39 -4.04 10.25
CA VAL A 122 1.74 -4.55 10.51
C VAL A 122 2.49 -3.69 11.52
N SER A 123 2.50 -2.37 11.32
CA SER A 123 3.28 -1.43 12.14
C SER A 123 2.84 -1.41 13.61
N ASN A 124 1.55 -1.59 13.88
CA ASN A 124 0.97 -1.49 15.22
C ASN A 124 0.50 -2.84 15.81
N ARG A 125 0.66 -3.93 15.08
CA ARG A 125 0.22 -5.26 15.51
C ARG A 125 0.77 -5.65 16.87
N GLY A 126 2.05 -5.42 17.10
CA GLY A 126 2.72 -5.80 18.35
C GLY A 126 2.12 -5.12 19.57
N THR A 127 1.85 -3.81 19.48
CA THR A 127 1.25 -3.03 20.57
C THR A 127 -0.21 -3.39 20.79
N PHE A 128 -0.99 -3.51 19.72
CA PHE A 128 -2.41 -3.90 19.81
C PHE A 128 -2.59 -5.29 20.39
N SER A 129 -1.80 -6.28 19.94
CA SER A 129 -1.87 -7.65 20.45
C SER A 129 -1.62 -7.69 21.96
N ARG A 130 -0.66 -6.90 22.46
CA ARG A 130 -0.33 -6.84 23.89
C ARG A 130 -1.39 -6.10 24.72
N ILE A 131 -1.87 -4.96 24.23
CA ILE A 131 -2.86 -4.14 24.95
C ILE A 131 -4.19 -4.88 25.07
N PHE A 132 -4.66 -5.45 23.96
CA PHE A 132 -5.98 -6.09 23.89
C PHE A 132 -5.94 -7.61 24.13
N LYS A 133 -4.77 -8.19 24.41
CA LYS A 133 -4.54 -9.61 24.67
C LYS A 133 -5.14 -10.51 23.58
N GLN A 134 -4.94 -10.13 22.33
CA GLN A 134 -5.40 -10.85 21.15
C GLN A 134 -4.23 -11.20 20.24
N ASP A 135 -4.24 -12.39 19.65
CA ASP A 135 -3.27 -12.78 18.63
C ASP A 135 -3.74 -12.28 17.24
N LEU A 136 -3.32 -11.03 16.93
CA LEU A 136 -3.62 -10.42 15.63
C LEU A 136 -2.70 -10.94 14.49
N ALA A 137 -1.72 -11.80 14.81
CA ALA A 137 -0.85 -12.45 13.82
C ALA A 137 -1.37 -13.84 13.41
N SER A 138 -2.38 -14.39 14.10
CA SER A 138 -2.94 -15.69 13.74
C SER A 138 -3.53 -15.66 12.31
N PRO A 139 -3.48 -16.79 11.57
CA PRO A 139 -4.07 -16.86 10.22
C PRO A 139 -5.53 -16.42 10.17
N GLN A 140 -6.31 -16.78 11.18
CA GLN A 140 -7.73 -16.39 11.28
C GLN A 140 -7.90 -14.88 11.46
N SER A 141 -7.11 -14.25 12.34
CA SER A 141 -7.15 -12.80 12.55
C SER A 141 -6.72 -12.05 11.30
N LEU A 142 -5.65 -12.50 10.64
CA LEU A 142 -5.16 -11.89 9.41
C LEU A 142 -6.19 -11.98 8.29
N GLN A 143 -6.85 -13.11 8.12
CA GLN A 143 -7.91 -13.26 7.12
C GLN A 143 -9.10 -12.33 7.42
N SER A 144 -9.55 -12.27 8.66
CA SER A 144 -10.65 -11.41 9.07
C SER A 144 -10.34 -9.92 8.86
N LEU A 145 -9.14 -9.47 9.26
CA LEU A 145 -8.70 -8.10 9.06
C LEU A 145 -8.56 -7.74 7.58
N ARG A 146 -7.99 -8.64 6.79
CA ARG A 146 -7.81 -8.47 5.34
C ARG A 146 -9.15 -8.27 4.63
N GLU A 147 -10.11 -9.15 4.85
CA GLU A 147 -11.41 -9.04 4.20
C GLU A 147 -12.22 -7.85 4.72
N GLY A 148 -12.05 -7.47 5.99
CA GLY A 148 -12.63 -6.24 6.54
C GLY A 148 -12.09 -4.98 5.87
N VAL A 149 -10.78 -4.93 5.56
CA VAL A 149 -10.19 -3.81 4.81
C VAL A 149 -10.74 -3.76 3.38
N VAL A 150 -10.84 -4.91 2.70
CA VAL A 150 -11.45 -5.01 1.36
C VAL A 150 -12.87 -4.46 1.38
N GLU A 151 -13.70 -4.92 2.29
CA GLU A 151 -15.10 -4.47 2.42
C GLU A 151 -15.19 -2.96 2.64
N MET A 152 -14.38 -2.39 3.53
CA MET A 152 -14.39 -0.95 3.80
C MET A 152 -14.01 -0.13 2.57
N ILE A 153 -12.99 -0.55 1.83
CA ILE A 153 -12.53 0.17 0.63
C ILE A 153 -13.54 0.06 -0.50
N VAL A 154 -14.09 -1.14 -0.76
CA VAL A 154 -15.10 -1.34 -1.81
C VAL A 154 -16.34 -0.50 -1.52
N ARG A 155 -16.88 -0.57 -0.31
CA ARG A 155 -18.04 0.26 0.10
C ARG A 155 -17.78 1.75 0.01
N HIS A 156 -16.53 2.20 0.17
CA HIS A 156 -16.18 3.61 0.04
C HIS A 156 -16.30 4.12 -1.40
N VAL A 157 -16.04 3.28 -2.38
CA VAL A 157 -16.02 3.66 -3.80
C VAL A 157 -17.31 3.32 -4.55
N GLU A 158 -18.13 2.39 -4.03
CA GLU A 158 -19.35 1.95 -4.70
C GLU A 158 -20.34 3.09 -4.96
N GLN A 159 -21.01 3.00 -6.13
CA GLN A 159 -22.18 3.80 -6.43
C GLN A 159 -23.33 3.41 -5.48
N ARG A 160 -23.91 4.37 -4.79
CA ARG A 160 -25.08 4.18 -3.90
C ARG A 160 -26.37 4.48 -4.61
#